data_b8786fb4fa07e9f0710a368bb9bda420
#
_entry.id   b8786fb4fa07e9f0710a368bb9bda420
#
_cell.length_a   1.000
_cell.length_b   1.000
_cell.length_c   1.000
_cell.angle_alpha   90.00
_cell.angle_beta   90.00
_cell.angle_gamma   90.00
#
_symmetry.space_group_name_H-M   'P 1'
#
loop_
_entity.id
_entity.type
_entity.pdbx_description
1 polymer ?
#
loop_
_entity_poly.entity_id
_entity_poly.type
_entity_poly.pdbx_seq_one_letter_code
_entity_poly.pdbx_strand_id
1 'polypeptide(L)'
;MKKLTFCVLIWAFLSSSALAQRSELGVFAGGAFYLGDLNPSGLFSQTQPAFGAVYRFNLTTRWALRANVLTGVVTADDAISGTPERNLHFRSRVNEFSIQAEINFLTYFTGSQNHRFSPFLFGGVGVFTFDPWTYIRNSYNNLDRNAGRIYLAQLRTEGQGAPENDDYPAFPGVYNTTQLVIPFGFGFKFSLNRTFSLGVEWGMRLTFTDYLDDVSGFYVNPGILLENTGNPNSPIMADRSLNGPQVPGTQRGNRNLRDWYSFAGITLTARIGSGPGMACPAMQQRRADQIRRHYHRMR
;
A
#
# COMPACT_ATOMS: atom_id res chain seq x y z
N MET A 1 -42.87 -9.72 -6.59
CA MET A 1 -41.43 -9.67 -6.31
C MET A 1 -40.77 -8.33 -6.69
N LYS A 2 -40.98 -7.76 -7.88
CA LYS A 2 -40.35 -6.47 -8.32
C LYS A 2 -40.65 -5.26 -7.42
N LYS A 3 -41.86 -5.19 -6.81
CA LYS A 3 -42.22 -4.07 -5.91
C LYS A 3 -41.50 -4.13 -4.54
N LEU A 4 -41.21 -5.33 -4.03
CA LEU A 4 -40.50 -5.53 -2.77
C LEU A 4 -39.02 -5.15 -2.90
N THR A 5 -38.40 -5.50 -4.03
CA THR A 5 -37.02 -5.16 -4.33
C THR A 5 -36.82 -3.63 -4.48
N PHE A 6 -37.83 -2.95 -5.06
CA PHE A 6 -37.80 -1.49 -5.21
C PHE A 6 -37.96 -0.77 -3.85
N CYS A 7 -38.82 -1.27 -2.96
CA CYS A 7 -38.97 -0.72 -1.59
C CYS A 7 -37.70 -0.93 -0.75
N VAL A 8 -37.02 -2.07 -0.87
CA VAL A 8 -35.76 -2.35 -0.15
C VAL A 8 -34.64 -1.43 -0.65
N LEU A 9 -34.58 -1.18 -1.95
CA LEU A 9 -33.61 -0.22 -2.55
C LEU A 9 -33.88 1.22 -2.09
N ILE A 10 -35.16 1.65 -2.02
CA ILE A 10 -35.52 2.99 -1.51
C ILE A 10 -35.22 3.10 -0.01
N TRP A 11 -35.45 2.05 0.76
CA TRP A 11 -35.16 2.03 2.21
C TRP A 11 -33.63 2.07 2.46
N ALA A 12 -32.85 1.37 1.66
CA ALA A 12 -31.39 1.44 1.67
C ALA A 12 -30.87 2.82 1.30
N PHE A 13 -31.52 3.52 0.37
CA PHE A 13 -31.19 4.92 -0.01
C PHE A 13 -31.59 5.93 1.08
N LEU A 14 -32.71 5.76 1.78
CA LEU A 14 -33.16 6.66 2.84
C LEU A 14 -32.37 6.50 4.14
N SER A 15 -31.84 5.31 4.44
CA SER A 15 -30.96 5.07 5.59
C SER A 15 -29.53 5.61 5.38
N SER A 16 -29.14 5.92 4.15
CA SER A 16 -27.81 6.45 3.83
C SER A 16 -27.57 7.90 4.29
N SER A 17 -28.64 8.69 4.52
CA SER A 17 -28.51 10.10 4.90
C SER A 17 -27.89 10.32 6.30
N ALA A 18 -28.17 9.44 7.26
CA ALA A 18 -27.59 9.52 8.61
C ALA A 18 -26.13 9.05 8.66
N LEU A 19 -25.73 8.15 7.75
CA LEU A 19 -24.36 7.67 7.60
C LEU A 19 -23.50 8.67 6.82
N ALA A 20 -24.08 9.42 5.89
CA ALA A 20 -23.39 10.39 5.07
C ALA A 20 -22.72 11.52 5.88
N GLN A 21 -23.29 11.93 7.02
CA GLN A 21 -22.73 12.97 7.88
C GLN A 21 -21.41 12.59 8.57
N ARG A 22 -21.11 11.29 8.64
CA ARG A 22 -19.90 10.73 9.26
C ARG A 22 -18.86 10.31 8.25
N SER A 23 -19.20 10.39 6.96
CA SER A 23 -18.39 9.89 5.86
C SER A 23 -17.57 10.99 5.21
N GLU A 24 -16.35 10.64 4.86
CA GLU A 24 -15.44 11.46 4.08
C GLU A 24 -14.93 10.65 2.90
N LEU A 25 -14.88 11.24 1.73
CA LEU A 25 -14.26 10.68 0.54
C LEU A 25 -13.10 11.58 0.14
N GLY A 26 -11.99 11.00 -0.24
CA GLY A 26 -10.81 11.76 -0.60
C GLY A 26 -9.87 11.05 -1.54
N VAL A 27 -8.82 11.78 -1.88
CA VAL A 27 -7.73 11.32 -2.73
C VAL A 27 -6.43 11.35 -1.94
N PHE A 28 -5.55 10.40 -2.25
CA PHE A 28 -4.18 10.35 -1.77
C PHE A 28 -3.24 10.66 -2.93
N ALA A 29 -2.21 11.45 -2.68
CA ALA A 29 -1.10 11.68 -3.59
C ALA A 29 0.20 11.71 -2.80
N GLY A 30 1.22 10.99 -3.27
CA GLY A 30 2.49 10.88 -2.55
C GLY A 30 3.50 10.02 -3.25
N GLY A 31 4.32 9.33 -2.47
CA GLY A 31 5.35 8.42 -2.93
C GLY A 31 5.22 7.03 -2.33
N ALA A 32 5.72 6.05 -3.06
CA ALA A 32 5.95 4.68 -2.62
C ALA A 32 7.43 4.36 -2.64
N PHE A 33 7.91 3.61 -1.66
CA PHE A 33 9.27 3.08 -1.65
C PHE A 33 9.30 1.65 -1.10
N TYR A 34 10.37 0.95 -1.43
CA TYR A 34 10.61 -0.46 -1.11
C TYR A 34 11.70 -0.60 -0.06
N LEU A 35 11.58 -1.63 0.78
CA LEU A 35 12.58 -2.11 1.72
C LEU A 35 12.61 -3.63 1.66
N GLY A 36 13.78 -4.22 1.41
CA GLY A 36 14.02 -5.65 1.29
C GLY A 36 15.42 -5.90 0.72
N ASP A 37 15.63 -6.99 0.01
CA ASP A 37 16.94 -7.46 -0.42
C ASP A 37 17.72 -6.49 -1.34
N LEU A 38 17.02 -5.74 -2.18
CA LEU A 38 17.63 -4.74 -3.06
C LEU A 38 17.70 -3.33 -2.43
N ASN A 39 17.12 -3.12 -1.26
CA ASN A 39 17.20 -1.87 -0.51
C ASN A 39 17.01 -2.13 1.00
N PRO A 40 18.03 -2.66 1.70
CA PRO A 40 17.86 -3.12 3.08
C PRO A 40 17.71 -2.00 4.12
N SER A 41 18.14 -0.78 3.81
CA SER A 41 18.19 0.31 4.81
C SER A 41 17.82 1.70 4.31
N GLY A 42 17.58 1.86 3.00
CA GLY A 42 17.32 3.16 2.39
C GLY A 42 15.87 3.64 2.53
N LEU A 43 15.49 4.16 3.71
CA LEU A 43 14.20 4.82 3.87
C LEU A 43 14.04 5.96 2.87
N PHE A 44 12.90 6.03 2.20
CA PHE A 44 12.58 7.00 1.13
C PHE A 44 13.53 6.97 -0.07
N SER A 45 14.48 6.02 -0.11
CA SER A 45 15.34 5.82 -1.26
C SER A 45 14.52 5.36 -2.46
N GLN A 46 14.87 5.86 -3.65
CA GLN A 46 14.25 5.49 -4.93
C GLN A 46 12.72 5.63 -4.94
N THR A 47 12.16 6.58 -4.17
CA THR A 47 10.72 6.84 -4.07
C THR A 47 10.11 7.14 -5.44
N GLN A 48 9.00 6.50 -5.75
CA GLN A 48 8.23 6.66 -6.98
C GLN A 48 6.83 7.20 -6.67
N PRO A 49 6.15 7.85 -7.63
CA PRO A 49 4.80 8.37 -7.42
C PRO A 49 3.78 7.31 -7.00
N ALA A 50 2.88 7.70 -6.10
CA ALA A 50 1.75 6.90 -5.65
C ALA A 50 0.49 7.75 -5.53
N PHE A 51 -0.64 7.15 -5.86
CA PHE A 51 -1.96 7.80 -5.85
C PHE A 51 -3.01 6.85 -5.29
N GLY A 52 -4.15 7.40 -4.89
CA GLY A 52 -5.26 6.57 -4.48
C GLY A 52 -6.49 7.32 -4.04
N ALA A 53 -7.47 6.53 -3.61
CA ALA A 53 -8.71 7.01 -3.04
C ALA A 53 -8.84 6.50 -1.60
N VAL A 54 -9.41 7.33 -0.75
CA VAL A 54 -9.62 7.06 0.67
C VAL A 54 -11.07 7.34 1.01
N TYR A 55 -11.76 6.35 1.55
CA TYR A 55 -13.06 6.52 2.18
C TYR A 55 -12.88 6.39 3.69
N ARG A 56 -13.34 7.37 4.46
CA ARG A 56 -13.28 7.37 5.92
C ARG A 56 -14.68 7.47 6.51
N PHE A 57 -14.99 6.57 7.42
CA PHE A 57 -16.20 6.58 8.21
C PHE A 57 -15.87 6.88 9.68
N ASN A 58 -16.24 8.05 10.15
CA ASN A 58 -15.97 8.51 11.50
C ASN A 58 -17.00 7.89 12.48
N LEU A 59 -16.58 6.87 13.25
CA LEU A 59 -17.41 6.21 14.26
C LEU A 59 -17.67 7.16 15.44
N THR A 60 -16.61 7.80 15.88
CA THR A 60 -16.63 8.80 16.97
C THR A 60 -15.69 9.96 16.61
N THR A 61 -15.50 10.91 17.50
CA THR A 61 -14.49 11.98 17.34
C THR A 61 -13.06 11.47 17.44
N ARG A 62 -12.84 10.23 17.92
CA ARG A 62 -11.52 9.62 18.10
C ARG A 62 -11.29 8.39 17.23
N TRP A 63 -12.31 7.69 16.82
CA TRP A 63 -12.22 6.46 16.04
C TRP A 63 -12.84 6.62 14.66
N ALA A 64 -12.16 6.13 13.67
CA ALA A 64 -12.68 6.01 12.32
C ALA A 64 -12.28 4.67 11.68
N LEU A 65 -13.08 4.23 10.72
CA LEU A 65 -12.74 3.17 9.79
C LEU A 65 -12.37 3.81 8.45
N ARG A 66 -11.33 3.29 7.82
CA ARG A 66 -10.87 3.73 6.50
C ARG A 66 -10.90 2.55 5.53
N ALA A 67 -11.38 2.78 4.31
CA ALA A 67 -11.14 1.90 3.17
C ALA A 67 -10.25 2.67 2.19
N ASN A 68 -9.15 2.04 1.77
CA ASN A 68 -8.19 2.67 0.87
C ASN A 68 -8.01 1.80 -0.38
N VAL A 69 -7.92 2.47 -1.53
CA VAL A 69 -7.45 1.90 -2.78
C VAL A 69 -6.25 2.72 -3.20
N LEU A 70 -5.07 2.13 -3.14
CA LEU A 70 -3.81 2.81 -3.44
C LEU A 70 -3.10 2.11 -4.60
N THR A 71 -2.46 2.89 -5.45
CA THR A 71 -1.58 2.40 -6.50
C THR A 71 -0.28 3.17 -6.46
N GLY A 72 0.83 2.49 -6.67
CA GLY A 72 2.15 3.09 -6.71
C GLY A 72 3.13 2.19 -7.45
N VAL A 73 4.32 2.71 -7.66
CA VAL A 73 5.44 1.92 -8.19
C VAL A 73 6.50 1.85 -7.10
N VAL A 74 6.98 0.65 -6.83
CA VAL A 74 8.16 0.44 -5.99
C VAL A 74 9.32 0.00 -6.85
N THR A 75 10.54 0.38 -6.49
CA THR A 75 11.75 0.07 -7.24
C THR A 75 12.95 0.01 -6.32
N ALA A 76 13.92 -0.82 -6.66
CA ALA A 76 15.25 -0.76 -6.10
C ALA A 76 16.30 -1.13 -7.16
N ASP A 77 17.49 -0.64 -6.96
CA ASP A 77 18.64 -0.83 -7.84
C ASP A 77 19.90 -1.02 -7.00
N ASP A 78 20.57 -2.14 -7.18
CA ASP A 78 21.80 -2.48 -6.48
C ASP A 78 22.91 -1.44 -6.66
N ALA A 79 22.95 -0.79 -7.81
CA ALA A 79 23.91 0.30 -8.08
C ALA A 79 23.74 1.50 -7.14
N ILE A 80 22.52 1.68 -6.59
CA ILE A 80 22.19 2.76 -5.64
C ILE A 80 22.26 2.25 -4.21
N SER A 81 21.89 0.98 -3.99
CA SER A 81 21.71 0.40 -2.66
C SER A 81 22.99 -0.16 -2.02
N GLY A 82 24.12 -0.14 -2.72
CA GLY A 82 25.43 -0.48 -2.15
C GLY A 82 25.94 -1.89 -2.47
N THR A 83 25.28 -2.63 -3.37
CA THR A 83 25.73 -3.94 -3.87
C THR A 83 25.86 -3.98 -5.40
N PRO A 84 26.64 -3.05 -5.97
CA PRO A 84 26.68 -2.83 -7.42
C PRO A 84 27.16 -4.07 -8.20
N GLU A 85 27.95 -4.93 -7.60
CA GLU A 85 28.51 -6.14 -8.23
C GLU A 85 27.42 -7.15 -8.58
N ARG A 86 26.35 -7.23 -7.80
CA ARG A 86 25.17 -8.10 -8.05
C ARG A 86 24.36 -7.61 -9.24
N ASN A 87 24.30 -6.29 -9.44
CA ASN A 87 23.74 -5.63 -10.62
C ASN A 87 22.26 -5.94 -10.90
N LEU A 88 21.48 -6.21 -9.85
CA LEU A 88 20.05 -6.43 -9.96
C LEU A 88 19.31 -5.09 -9.91
N HIS A 89 18.16 -5.06 -10.53
CA HIS A 89 17.24 -3.94 -10.53
C HIS A 89 15.82 -4.48 -10.75
N PHE A 90 14.86 -3.93 -10.02
CA PHE A 90 13.46 -4.22 -10.29
C PHE A 90 12.60 -2.96 -10.21
N ARG A 91 11.44 -3.07 -10.81
CA ARG A 91 10.29 -2.19 -10.62
C ARG A 91 9.06 -3.05 -10.50
N SER A 92 8.15 -2.69 -9.60
CA SER A 92 6.87 -3.37 -9.48
C SER A 92 5.75 -2.36 -9.28
N ARG A 93 4.66 -2.54 -9.99
CA ARG A 93 3.43 -1.80 -9.70
C ARG A 93 2.70 -2.50 -8.57
N VAL A 94 2.46 -1.79 -7.50
CA VAL A 94 1.67 -2.26 -6.36
C VAL A 94 0.29 -1.63 -6.42
N ASN A 95 -0.76 -2.46 -6.37
CA ASN A 95 -2.13 -2.02 -6.20
C ASN A 95 -2.66 -2.63 -4.90
N GLU A 96 -3.08 -1.80 -3.96
CA GLU A 96 -3.54 -2.19 -2.63
C GLU A 96 -5.00 -1.83 -2.43
N PHE A 97 -5.77 -2.78 -1.86
CA PHE A 97 -7.04 -2.50 -1.21
C PHE A 97 -6.91 -2.85 0.27
N SER A 98 -7.24 -1.92 1.15
CA SER A 98 -7.12 -2.16 2.60
C SER A 98 -8.27 -1.54 3.39
N ILE A 99 -8.59 -2.19 4.52
CA ILE A 99 -9.51 -1.69 5.55
C ILE A 99 -8.68 -1.46 6.81
N GLN A 100 -8.78 -0.26 7.37
CA GLN A 100 -7.94 0.19 8.48
C GLN A 100 -8.80 0.84 9.57
N ALA A 101 -8.45 0.60 10.82
CA ALA A 101 -8.90 1.39 11.95
C ALA A 101 -7.97 2.61 12.11
N GLU A 102 -8.55 3.75 12.41
CA GLU A 102 -7.81 5.00 12.66
C GLU A 102 -8.17 5.52 14.05
N ILE A 103 -7.15 5.90 14.84
CA ILE A 103 -7.30 6.47 16.18
C ILE A 103 -6.74 7.88 16.18
N ASN A 104 -7.60 8.84 16.50
CA ASN A 104 -7.23 10.25 16.70
C ASN A 104 -6.80 10.48 18.14
N PHE A 105 -5.62 11.04 18.36
CA PHE A 105 -5.15 11.41 19.71
C PHE A 105 -5.93 12.57 20.32
N LEU A 106 -6.40 13.48 19.47
CA LEU A 106 -7.22 14.61 19.88
C LEU A 106 -8.65 14.45 19.35
N THR A 107 -9.61 15.07 20.01
CA THR A 107 -10.97 15.18 19.48
C THR A 107 -10.93 15.91 18.12
N TYR A 108 -11.39 15.24 17.09
CA TYR A 108 -11.32 15.74 15.73
C TYR A 108 -12.62 15.45 14.97
N PHE A 109 -13.04 16.40 14.17
CA PHE A 109 -14.00 16.18 13.06
C PHE A 109 -13.91 17.27 12.01
N THR A 110 -14.07 16.89 10.77
CA THR A 110 -14.05 17.83 9.63
C THR A 110 -15.17 18.84 9.75
N GLY A 111 -14.83 20.13 9.67
CA GLY A 111 -15.74 21.25 9.82
C GLY A 111 -15.82 21.84 11.23
N SER A 112 -15.09 21.30 12.20
CA SER A 112 -14.99 21.91 13.52
C SER A 112 -14.15 23.18 13.48
N GLN A 113 -14.56 24.19 14.22
CA GLN A 113 -13.76 25.40 14.43
C GLN A 113 -12.78 25.27 15.60
N ASN A 114 -13.12 24.46 16.60
CA ASN A 114 -12.35 24.30 17.82
C ASN A 114 -11.48 23.05 17.86
N HIS A 115 -11.78 22.04 17.01
CA HIS A 115 -11.09 20.74 16.96
C HIS A 115 -10.60 20.45 15.54
N ARG A 116 -9.69 21.33 15.05
CA ARG A 116 -9.25 21.33 13.65
C ARG A 116 -8.09 20.38 13.37
N PHE A 117 -7.34 19.98 14.39
CA PHE A 117 -6.09 19.23 14.26
C PHE A 117 -6.12 17.96 15.10
N SER A 118 -5.56 16.88 14.57
CA SER A 118 -5.23 15.69 15.34
C SER A 118 -4.09 14.92 14.71
N PRO A 119 -3.09 14.51 15.49
CA PRO A 119 -2.28 13.35 15.15
C PRO A 119 -3.15 12.09 15.16
N PHE A 120 -2.83 11.11 14.35
CA PHE A 120 -3.53 9.84 14.32
C PHE A 120 -2.58 8.68 14.06
N LEU A 121 -2.95 7.50 14.53
CA LEU A 121 -2.40 6.21 14.13
C LEU A 121 -3.43 5.46 13.32
N PHE A 122 -2.95 4.61 12.45
CA PHE A 122 -3.81 3.66 11.74
C PHE A 122 -3.16 2.29 11.62
N GLY A 123 -4.00 1.29 11.50
CA GLY A 123 -3.58 -0.08 11.25
C GLY A 123 -4.75 -0.91 10.74
N GLY A 124 -4.45 -1.96 9.98
CA GLY A 124 -5.50 -2.76 9.38
C GLY A 124 -5.00 -3.98 8.63
N VAL A 125 -5.84 -4.44 7.72
CA VAL A 125 -5.55 -5.57 6.83
C VAL A 125 -5.94 -5.23 5.41
N GLY A 126 -5.27 -5.84 4.46
CA GLY A 126 -5.55 -5.63 3.05
C GLY A 126 -5.03 -6.74 2.17
N VAL A 127 -5.29 -6.57 0.90
CA VAL A 127 -4.73 -7.38 -0.18
C VAL A 127 -4.01 -6.45 -1.15
N PHE A 128 -2.93 -6.93 -1.72
CA PHE A 128 -2.22 -6.20 -2.75
C PHE A 128 -1.81 -7.11 -3.89
N THR A 129 -1.66 -6.53 -5.06
CA THR A 129 -1.08 -7.19 -6.23
C THR A 129 0.21 -6.49 -6.60
N PHE A 130 1.17 -7.26 -7.07
CA PHE A 130 2.45 -6.77 -7.55
C PHE A 130 2.88 -7.56 -8.78
N ASP A 131 3.77 -6.99 -9.58
CA ASP A 131 4.27 -7.63 -10.78
C ASP A 131 5.69 -7.10 -11.06
N PRO A 132 6.73 -7.79 -10.54
CA PRO A 132 8.11 -7.36 -10.67
C PRO A 132 8.59 -7.49 -12.11
N TRP A 133 9.18 -6.42 -12.63
CA TRP A 133 9.79 -6.37 -13.95
C TRP A 133 11.08 -5.56 -13.94
N THR A 134 11.93 -5.79 -14.92
CA THR A 134 13.18 -5.07 -15.11
C THR A 134 13.38 -4.70 -16.57
N TYR A 135 14.46 -3.99 -16.85
CA TYR A 135 15.01 -3.78 -18.18
C TYR A 135 16.34 -4.53 -18.35
N ILE A 136 16.72 -4.84 -19.59
CA ILE A 136 18.07 -5.26 -19.89
C ILE A 136 19.00 -4.08 -19.57
N ARG A 137 20.15 -4.37 -18.96
CA ARG A 137 21.16 -3.38 -18.65
C ARG A 137 22.32 -3.55 -19.64
N ASN A 138 22.59 -2.53 -20.44
CA ASN A 138 23.66 -2.56 -21.44
C ASN A 138 25.05 -2.28 -20.83
N SER A 139 25.09 -1.59 -19.68
CA SER A 139 26.30 -1.29 -18.91
C SER A 139 25.94 -1.00 -17.46
N TYR A 140 26.95 -0.87 -16.61
CA TYR A 140 26.84 -0.70 -15.17
C TYR A 140 25.69 0.21 -14.70
N ASN A 141 25.45 1.33 -15.36
CA ASN A 141 24.41 2.29 -14.96
C ASN A 141 23.37 2.59 -16.05
N ASN A 142 23.37 1.84 -17.15
CA ASN A 142 22.51 2.14 -18.28
C ASN A 142 21.49 1.04 -18.53
N LEU A 143 20.26 1.24 -18.07
CA LEU A 143 19.14 0.37 -18.37
C LEU A 143 18.64 0.64 -19.79
N ASP A 144 18.65 -0.37 -20.65
CA ASP A 144 18.08 -0.25 -21.99
C ASP A 144 16.55 -0.30 -21.93
N ARG A 145 15.96 0.87 -21.81
CA ARG A 145 14.48 0.99 -21.80
C ARG A 145 13.84 0.68 -23.15
N ASN A 146 14.61 0.70 -24.23
CA ASN A 146 14.11 0.39 -25.58
C ASN A 146 13.97 -1.13 -25.81
N ALA A 147 14.69 -1.95 -25.03
CA ALA A 147 14.56 -3.41 -25.09
C ALA A 147 13.24 -3.94 -24.49
N GLY A 148 12.39 -3.05 -23.98
CA GLY A 148 11.12 -3.42 -23.37
C GLY A 148 11.24 -3.91 -21.93
N ARG A 149 10.10 -4.21 -21.33
CA ARG A 149 10.01 -4.73 -19.96
C ARG A 149 10.13 -6.23 -19.94
N ILE A 150 10.88 -6.77 -19.01
CA ILE A 150 11.01 -8.19 -18.77
C ILE A 150 10.35 -8.47 -17.41
N TYR A 151 9.27 -9.24 -17.40
CA TYR A 151 8.53 -9.61 -16.19
C TYR A 151 9.23 -10.78 -15.51
N LEU A 152 9.62 -10.59 -14.24
CA LEU A 152 10.49 -11.51 -13.52
C LEU A 152 9.75 -12.73 -12.98
N ALA A 153 8.51 -12.57 -12.51
CA ALA A 153 7.72 -13.66 -11.93
C ALA A 153 7.60 -14.89 -12.86
N GLN A 154 7.53 -14.67 -14.17
CA GLN A 154 7.42 -15.74 -15.15
C GLN A 154 8.76 -16.43 -15.44
N LEU A 155 9.87 -15.78 -15.11
CA LEU A 155 11.22 -16.29 -15.37
C LEU A 155 11.70 -17.27 -14.30
N ARG A 156 11.05 -17.30 -13.11
CA ARG A 156 11.40 -18.21 -12.03
C ARG A 156 12.91 -18.21 -11.75
N THR A 157 13.45 -17.00 -11.52
CA THR A 157 14.90 -16.73 -11.47
C THR A 157 15.66 -17.47 -10.37
N GLU A 158 14.94 -18.05 -9.40
CA GLU A 158 15.48 -18.90 -8.33
C GLU A 158 14.98 -20.36 -8.43
N GLY A 159 14.59 -20.81 -9.63
CA GLY A 159 14.15 -22.16 -9.87
C GLY A 159 12.78 -22.51 -9.30
N GLN A 160 11.93 -21.51 -9.05
CA GLN A 160 10.61 -21.74 -8.46
C GLN A 160 9.80 -22.77 -9.25
N GLY A 161 9.41 -23.84 -8.53
CA GLY A 161 8.64 -24.94 -9.11
C GLY A 161 9.45 -25.88 -10.00
N ALA A 162 10.78 -25.81 -10.00
CA ALA A 162 11.62 -26.81 -10.64
C ALA A 162 11.54 -28.15 -9.87
N PRO A 163 11.69 -29.29 -10.57
CA PRO A 163 11.78 -30.59 -9.89
C PRO A 163 13.03 -30.68 -9.03
N GLU A 164 12.90 -31.31 -7.87
CA GLU A 164 14.02 -31.61 -6.98
C GLU A 164 15.05 -32.48 -7.68
N ASN A 165 16.31 -32.29 -7.35
CA ASN A 165 17.41 -33.11 -7.82
C ASN A 165 18.48 -33.26 -6.72
N ASP A 166 19.54 -34.04 -6.98
CA ASP A 166 20.60 -34.34 -5.99
C ASP A 166 21.34 -33.08 -5.52
N ASP A 167 21.50 -32.07 -6.39
CA ASP A 167 22.17 -30.81 -6.06
C ASP A 167 21.23 -29.81 -5.33
N TYR A 168 19.93 -29.93 -5.57
CA TYR A 168 18.89 -29.03 -5.02
C TYR A 168 17.70 -29.86 -4.51
N PRO A 169 17.71 -30.26 -3.23
CA PRO A 169 16.67 -31.11 -2.66
C PRO A 169 15.32 -30.43 -2.49
N ALA A 170 15.28 -29.09 -2.57
CA ALA A 170 14.01 -28.33 -2.53
C ALA A 170 14.18 -27.00 -3.20
N PHE A 171 13.45 -26.77 -4.30
CA PHE A 171 13.25 -25.46 -4.88
C PHE A 171 12.06 -24.75 -4.21
N PRO A 172 12.06 -23.39 -4.15
CA PRO A 172 10.89 -22.66 -3.70
C PRO A 172 9.69 -22.91 -4.63
N GLY A 173 8.49 -22.87 -4.08
CA GLY A 173 7.27 -22.89 -4.89
C GLY A 173 7.12 -21.64 -5.74
N VAL A 174 6.33 -21.71 -6.81
CA VAL A 174 5.96 -20.53 -7.59
C VAL A 174 5.18 -19.58 -6.70
N TYR A 175 5.64 -18.34 -6.57
CA TYR A 175 4.98 -17.36 -5.73
C TYR A 175 3.75 -16.74 -6.40
N ASN A 176 2.79 -16.38 -5.59
CA ASN A 176 1.59 -15.68 -6.05
C ASN A 176 1.80 -14.16 -5.98
N THR A 177 1.48 -13.47 -7.05
CA THR A 177 1.56 -12.00 -7.14
C THR A 177 0.40 -11.26 -6.47
N THR A 178 -0.54 -11.99 -5.87
CA THR A 178 -1.60 -11.43 -5.02
C THR A 178 -1.39 -11.92 -3.59
N GLN A 179 -1.17 -10.99 -2.65
CA GLN A 179 -0.78 -11.30 -1.29
C GLN A 179 -1.59 -10.50 -0.26
N LEU A 180 -1.62 -11.00 0.96
CA LEU A 180 -2.12 -10.27 2.12
C LEU A 180 -1.10 -9.24 2.58
N VAL A 181 -1.59 -8.18 3.23
CA VAL A 181 -0.77 -7.11 3.77
C VAL A 181 -1.35 -6.56 5.08
N ILE A 182 -0.47 -6.16 5.98
CA ILE A 182 -0.83 -5.44 7.21
C ILE A 182 -0.30 -4.00 7.09
N PRO A 183 -1.12 -3.04 6.63
CA PRO A 183 -0.78 -1.64 6.66
C PRO A 183 -0.87 -1.08 8.08
N PHE A 184 0.11 -0.27 8.48
CA PHE A 184 0.11 0.50 9.72
C PHE A 184 0.94 1.75 9.55
N GLY A 185 0.64 2.78 10.34
CA GLY A 185 1.36 4.03 10.25
C GLY A 185 0.75 5.14 11.09
N PHE A 186 1.22 6.33 10.84
CA PHE A 186 0.77 7.52 11.54
C PHE A 186 0.63 8.71 10.57
N GLY A 187 -0.05 9.72 11.05
CA GLY A 187 -0.21 10.96 10.30
C GLY A 187 -0.75 12.10 11.15
N PHE A 188 -0.90 13.22 10.48
CA PHE A 188 -1.49 14.43 11.02
C PHE A 188 -2.61 14.85 10.10
N LYS A 189 -3.73 15.30 10.65
CA LYS A 189 -4.84 15.83 9.86
C LYS A 189 -5.33 17.15 10.37
N PHE A 190 -5.76 17.98 9.43
CA PHE A 190 -6.20 19.32 9.67
C PHE A 190 -7.49 19.63 8.90
N SER A 191 -8.52 20.08 9.60
CA SER A 191 -9.77 20.55 9.00
C SER A 191 -9.58 21.93 8.41
N LEU A 192 -9.59 22.04 7.08
CA LEU A 192 -9.41 23.30 6.37
C LEU A 192 -10.64 24.18 6.50
N ASN A 193 -11.81 23.60 6.28
CA ASN A 193 -13.09 24.29 6.35
C ASN A 193 -14.22 23.30 6.72
N ARG A 194 -15.48 23.70 6.53
CA ARG A 194 -16.64 22.85 6.88
C ARG A 194 -16.73 21.56 6.10
N THR A 195 -16.09 21.47 4.94
CA THR A 195 -16.19 20.35 3.99
C THR A 195 -14.88 19.61 3.83
N PHE A 196 -13.75 20.32 3.76
CA PHE A 196 -12.46 19.74 3.39
C PHE A 196 -11.53 19.57 4.59
N SER A 197 -10.77 18.47 4.55
CA SER A 197 -9.70 18.13 5.48
C SER A 197 -8.45 17.73 4.72
N LEU A 198 -7.30 18.15 5.20
CA LEU A 198 -5.98 17.80 4.71
C LEU A 198 -5.31 16.87 5.71
N GLY A 199 -4.71 15.78 5.23
CA GLY A 199 -3.88 14.88 6.00
C GLY A 199 -2.49 14.76 5.41
N VAL A 200 -1.50 14.53 6.25
CA VAL A 200 -0.16 14.06 5.88
C VAL A 200 0.05 12.75 6.60
N GLU A 201 0.41 11.70 5.88
CA GLU A 201 0.54 10.38 6.47
C GLU A 201 1.74 9.62 5.91
N TRP A 202 2.28 8.76 6.74
CA TRP A 202 3.28 7.78 6.40
C TRP A 202 2.90 6.44 7.00
N GLY A 203 2.94 5.39 6.17
CA GLY A 203 2.59 4.05 6.61
C GLY A 203 3.43 2.98 5.94
N MET A 204 3.83 2.01 6.75
CA MET A 204 4.51 0.80 6.35
C MET A 204 3.52 -0.31 6.04
N ARG A 205 3.93 -1.25 5.21
CA ARG A 205 3.16 -2.43 4.81
C ARG A 205 4.00 -3.67 5.08
N LEU A 206 3.62 -4.41 6.11
CA LEU A 206 4.17 -5.72 6.37
C LEU A 206 3.57 -6.69 5.36
N THR A 207 4.39 -7.25 4.49
CA THR A 207 3.99 -8.30 3.55
C THR A 207 4.31 -9.69 4.08
N PHE A 208 3.76 -10.72 3.44
CA PHE A 208 4.05 -12.12 3.75
C PHE A 208 4.83 -12.79 2.62
N THR A 209 5.37 -12.01 1.70
CA THR A 209 6.21 -12.47 0.60
C THR A 209 7.62 -11.89 0.73
N ASP A 210 8.57 -12.59 0.15
CA ASP A 210 9.98 -12.23 -0.01
C ASP A 210 10.32 -12.14 -1.52
N TYR A 211 9.30 -11.96 -2.36
CA TYR A 211 9.45 -11.94 -3.82
C TYR A 211 8.84 -10.67 -4.45
N LEU A 212 8.69 -9.60 -3.67
CA LEU A 212 8.22 -8.32 -4.21
C LEU A 212 9.21 -7.77 -5.27
N ASP A 213 10.50 -8.09 -5.09
CA ASP A 213 11.62 -7.75 -5.97
C ASP A 213 12.15 -8.94 -6.80
N ASP A 214 11.53 -10.13 -6.66
CA ASP A 214 11.96 -11.39 -7.29
C ASP A 214 13.30 -11.92 -6.76
N VAL A 215 13.70 -11.54 -5.53
CA VAL A 215 14.95 -11.98 -4.89
C VAL A 215 14.65 -12.48 -3.47
N SER A 216 15.12 -13.68 -3.14
CA SER A 216 14.90 -14.30 -1.83
C SER A 216 16.06 -15.21 -1.40
N GLY A 217 16.52 -16.10 -2.27
CA GLY A 217 17.32 -17.25 -1.89
C GLY A 217 18.70 -17.31 -2.46
N PHE A 218 18.91 -18.28 -3.36
CA PHE A 218 20.21 -18.66 -3.86
C PHE A 218 20.26 -18.58 -5.38
N TYR A 219 21.47 -18.40 -5.92
CA TYR A 219 21.72 -18.57 -7.35
C TYR A 219 21.54 -20.03 -7.74
N VAL A 220 20.86 -20.27 -8.85
CA VAL A 220 20.54 -21.59 -9.39
C VAL A 220 21.32 -21.83 -10.67
N ASN A 221 21.61 -23.10 -10.95
CA ASN A 221 22.30 -23.49 -12.18
C ASN A 221 21.50 -23.01 -13.42
N PRO A 222 22.14 -22.26 -14.35
CA PRO A 222 21.48 -21.72 -15.54
C PRO A 222 20.76 -22.76 -16.40
N GLY A 223 21.29 -24.01 -16.45
CA GLY A 223 20.65 -25.11 -17.17
C GLY A 223 19.29 -25.49 -16.58
N ILE A 224 19.20 -25.57 -15.23
CA ILE A 224 17.94 -25.86 -14.54
C ILE A 224 16.89 -24.74 -14.81
N LEU A 225 17.32 -23.49 -14.79
CA LEU A 225 16.42 -22.35 -15.06
C LEU A 225 15.88 -22.39 -16.49
N LEU A 226 16.75 -22.71 -17.46
CA LEU A 226 16.36 -22.84 -18.85
C LEU A 226 15.40 -24.03 -19.08
N GLU A 227 15.70 -25.19 -18.47
CA GLU A 227 14.86 -26.38 -18.55
C GLU A 227 13.48 -26.15 -17.91
N ASN A 228 13.45 -25.53 -16.72
CA ASN A 228 12.22 -25.27 -15.98
C ASN A 228 11.28 -24.30 -16.68
N THR A 229 11.79 -23.31 -17.41
CA THR A 229 10.98 -22.24 -18.02
C THR A 229 10.90 -22.30 -19.54
N GLY A 230 11.86 -22.95 -20.21
CA GLY A 230 12.03 -22.87 -21.66
C GLY A 230 12.38 -21.47 -22.16
N ASN A 231 12.67 -20.52 -21.29
CA ASN A 231 12.89 -19.13 -21.62
C ASN A 231 14.36 -18.73 -21.43
N PRO A 232 15.08 -18.35 -22.50
CA PRO A 232 16.51 -17.98 -22.42
C PRO A 232 16.78 -16.75 -21.55
N ASN A 233 15.78 -15.90 -21.30
CA ASN A 233 15.91 -14.77 -20.42
C ASN A 233 15.97 -15.18 -18.93
N SER A 234 15.50 -16.38 -18.57
CA SER A 234 15.49 -16.84 -17.18
C SER A 234 16.90 -16.86 -16.56
N PRO A 235 17.89 -17.58 -17.09
CA PRO A 235 19.25 -17.56 -16.55
C PRO A 235 19.92 -16.18 -16.64
N ILE A 236 19.62 -15.38 -17.69
CA ILE A 236 20.20 -14.05 -17.88
C ILE A 236 19.71 -13.07 -16.78
N MET A 237 18.43 -13.16 -16.42
CA MET A 237 17.89 -12.27 -15.39
C MET A 237 18.14 -12.76 -13.97
N ALA A 238 18.36 -14.07 -13.79
CA ALA A 238 18.70 -14.66 -12.50
C ALA A 238 20.07 -14.19 -11.99
N ASP A 239 21.07 -14.15 -12.88
CA ASP A 239 22.42 -13.73 -12.56
C ASP A 239 22.91 -12.65 -13.55
N ARG A 240 23.08 -11.44 -13.04
CA ARG A 240 23.53 -10.26 -13.79
C ARG A 240 24.83 -9.70 -13.24
N SER A 241 25.54 -10.52 -12.44
CA SER A 241 26.76 -10.13 -11.73
C SER A 241 27.83 -9.62 -12.67
N LEU A 242 28.47 -8.51 -12.30
CA LEU A 242 29.49 -7.84 -13.12
C LEU A 242 30.85 -8.57 -13.08
N ASN A 243 31.12 -9.30 -12.01
CA ASN A 243 32.39 -9.99 -11.78
C ASN A 243 32.39 -11.43 -12.32
N GLY A 244 31.45 -11.76 -13.21
CA GLY A 244 31.25 -13.11 -13.76
C GLY A 244 30.12 -13.88 -13.08
N PRO A 245 29.75 -15.04 -13.66
CA PRO A 245 28.65 -15.84 -13.13
C PRO A 245 28.88 -16.27 -11.70
N GLN A 246 27.84 -16.22 -10.88
CA GLN A 246 27.88 -16.66 -9.50
C GLN A 246 27.85 -18.19 -9.42
N VAL A 247 28.47 -18.71 -8.37
CA VAL A 247 28.44 -20.15 -8.13
C VAL A 247 27.03 -20.57 -7.69
N PRO A 248 26.39 -21.56 -8.35
CA PRO A 248 25.12 -22.08 -7.93
C PRO A 248 25.13 -22.52 -6.45
N GLY A 249 24.06 -22.18 -5.71
CA GLY A 249 23.97 -22.39 -4.26
C GLY A 249 24.53 -21.26 -3.40
N THR A 250 25.20 -20.25 -3.98
CA THR A 250 25.57 -19.04 -3.22
C THR A 250 24.37 -18.14 -3.00
N GLN A 251 24.42 -17.32 -1.96
CA GLN A 251 23.33 -16.45 -1.57
C GLN A 251 23.06 -15.35 -2.63
N ARG A 252 21.80 -15.22 -3.06
CA ARG A 252 21.30 -14.17 -3.95
C ARG A 252 20.49 -13.13 -3.18
N GLY A 253 19.62 -13.56 -2.27
CA GLY A 253 18.84 -12.77 -1.34
C GLY A 253 18.90 -13.33 0.08
N ASN A 254 18.04 -12.85 0.96
CA ASN A 254 17.97 -13.32 2.35
C ASN A 254 16.54 -13.78 2.68
N ARG A 255 16.28 -15.08 2.60
CA ARG A 255 14.98 -15.73 2.88
C ARG A 255 14.36 -15.39 4.23
N ASN A 256 15.12 -14.84 5.16
CA ASN A 256 14.65 -14.48 6.48
C ASN A 256 14.15 -13.02 6.56
N LEU A 257 14.40 -12.22 5.55
CA LEU A 257 13.95 -10.85 5.44
C LEU A 257 12.77 -10.78 4.48
N ARG A 258 11.58 -10.54 5.04
CA ARG A 258 10.40 -10.28 4.20
C ARG A 258 10.48 -8.90 3.59
N ASP A 259 9.94 -8.78 2.41
CA ASP A 259 9.83 -7.50 1.72
C ASP A 259 8.77 -6.60 2.36
N TRP A 260 9.08 -5.33 2.42
CA TRP A 260 8.18 -4.28 2.87
C TRP A 260 8.03 -3.21 1.80
N TYR A 261 6.89 -2.57 1.78
CA TYR A 261 6.75 -1.34 1.03
C TYR A 261 6.06 -0.27 1.88
N SER A 262 6.15 0.96 1.43
CA SER A 262 5.61 2.10 2.17
C SER A 262 4.94 3.09 1.25
N PHE A 263 3.91 3.76 1.77
CA PHE A 263 3.35 4.97 1.17
C PHE A 263 3.51 6.14 2.13
N ALA A 264 3.98 7.27 1.59
CA ALA A 264 4.05 8.54 2.31
C ALA A 264 3.46 9.64 1.42
N GLY A 265 2.59 10.48 1.97
CA GLY A 265 1.95 11.50 1.14
C GLY A 265 0.88 12.31 1.84
N ILE A 266 0.07 12.94 1.02
CA ILE A 266 -0.97 13.87 1.41
C ILE A 266 -2.33 13.27 1.03
N THR A 267 -3.29 13.38 1.94
CA THR A 267 -4.71 13.06 1.70
C THR A 267 -5.53 14.33 1.71
N LEU A 268 -6.36 14.51 0.70
CA LEU A 268 -7.39 15.57 0.70
C LEU A 268 -8.75 14.88 0.75
N THR A 269 -9.50 15.07 1.84
CA THR A 269 -10.82 14.46 2.00
C THR A 269 -11.91 15.52 2.03
N ALA A 270 -13.07 15.19 1.48
CA ALA A 270 -14.28 15.96 1.55
C ALA A 270 -15.34 15.22 2.37
N ARG A 271 -15.96 15.90 3.31
CA ARG A 271 -17.10 15.35 4.05
C ARG A 271 -18.31 15.19 3.14
N ILE A 272 -18.92 14.03 3.14
CA ILE A 272 -20.13 13.73 2.39
C ILE A 272 -21.33 14.01 3.32
N GLY A 273 -22.31 14.80 2.83
CA GLY A 273 -23.54 15.13 3.56
C GLY A 273 -23.57 16.53 4.17
N SER A 274 -24.76 17.12 4.19
CA SER A 274 -25.05 18.51 4.51
C SER A 274 -25.56 18.77 5.94
N GLY A 275 -25.30 17.86 6.89
CA GLY A 275 -25.72 18.04 8.29
C GLY A 275 -24.70 18.80 9.15
N PRO A 276 -25.09 19.35 10.32
CA PRO A 276 -24.15 19.83 11.32
C PRO A 276 -23.24 18.67 11.74
N GLY A 277 -21.91 18.88 11.72
CA GLY A 277 -20.92 17.87 12.11
C GLY A 277 -21.23 17.23 13.46
N MET A 278 -20.55 16.12 13.77
CA MET A 278 -20.67 15.47 15.10
C MET A 278 -20.41 16.50 16.20
N ALA A 279 -21.47 17.08 16.73
CA ALA A 279 -21.35 17.90 17.93
C ALA A 279 -21.09 16.94 19.10
N CYS A 280 -20.16 17.28 19.99
CA CYS A 280 -20.03 16.60 21.28
C CYS A 280 -21.42 16.46 21.91
N PRO A 281 -21.76 15.30 22.49
CA PRO A 281 -23.05 15.12 23.19
C PRO A 281 -23.37 16.27 24.16
N ALA A 282 -22.36 16.81 24.84
CA ALA A 282 -22.48 17.98 25.70
C ALA A 282 -22.88 19.28 24.95
N MET A 283 -22.49 19.45 23.67
CA MET A 283 -22.92 20.60 22.87
C MET A 283 -24.35 20.44 22.32
N GLN A 284 -24.75 19.21 22.00
CA GLN A 284 -26.15 18.92 21.62
C GLN A 284 -27.09 19.17 22.80
N GLN A 285 -26.72 18.76 23.99
CA GLN A 285 -27.47 19.05 25.22
C GLN A 285 -27.56 20.56 25.49
N ARG A 286 -26.43 21.30 25.41
CA ARG A 286 -26.45 22.78 25.59
C ARG A 286 -27.32 23.50 24.55
N ARG A 287 -27.31 23.07 23.30
CA ARG A 287 -28.18 23.61 22.26
C ARG A 287 -29.67 23.29 22.51
N ALA A 288 -29.97 22.07 22.91
CA ALA A 288 -31.34 21.67 23.27
C ALA A 288 -31.84 22.44 24.49
N ASP A 289 -31.00 22.66 25.50
CA ASP A 289 -31.32 23.46 26.69
C ASP A 289 -31.50 24.96 26.35
N GLN A 290 -30.68 25.51 25.45
CA GLN A 290 -30.85 26.88 24.97
C GLN A 290 -32.17 27.07 24.21
N ILE A 291 -32.50 26.13 23.35
CA ILE A 291 -33.78 26.14 22.59
C ILE A 291 -34.97 26.03 23.58
N ARG A 292 -34.90 25.11 24.56
CA ARG A 292 -35.92 25.00 25.62
C ARG A 292 -36.09 26.27 26.42
N ARG A 293 -35.01 26.93 26.84
CA ARG A 293 -35.04 28.20 27.59
C ARG A 293 -35.61 29.34 26.75
N HIS A 294 -35.39 29.34 25.45
CA HIS A 294 -35.96 30.35 24.54
C HIS A 294 -37.47 30.19 24.39
N TYR A 295 -37.97 28.96 24.23
CA TYR A 295 -39.40 28.67 24.18
C TYR A 295 -40.14 28.95 25.51
N HIS A 296 -39.47 28.76 26.67
CA HIS A 296 -40.09 29.11 27.96
C HIS A 296 -40.10 30.60 28.25
N ARG A 297 -39.34 31.44 27.53
CA ARG A 297 -39.36 32.89 27.69
C ARG A 297 -40.39 33.56 26.77
N MET A 298 -40.97 32.85 25.84
CA MET A 298 -41.98 33.39 24.91
C MET A 298 -43.42 32.99 25.27
N ARG A 299 -43.56 32.29 26.40
CA ARG A 299 -44.85 32.06 27.06
C ARG A 299 -44.94 32.87 28.36
#